data_3948c3a6b02b225610c9eecc3118f9f1
#
_entry.id   3948c3a6b02b225610c9eecc3118f9f1
#
_cell.length_a   1.000
_cell.length_b   1.000
_cell.length_c   1.000
_cell.angle_alpha   90.00
_cell.angle_beta   90.00
_cell.angle_gamma   90.00
#
_symmetry.space_group_name_H-M   'P 1'
#
loop_
_entity.id
_entity.type
_entity.pdbx_description
1 polymer ?
#
loop_
_entity_poly.entity_id
_entity_poly.type
_entity_poly.pdbx_seq_one_letter_code
_entity_poly.pdbx_strand_id
1 'polypeptide(L)'
;MYRLYHRFQTGSQEQTRVDLGIRVEMKEHQLRSILKDTFETKLSYEHEHFTATTYCMNPKGRIIRKYEEGLVMPDGQNFREKGTGTPNLNFTLFIPRYFSTLKEANIYASSIIKNINQGRDRIVIQRLEDLLNEKPTTEDGMKHNRIHPTLQGDYGDLHVEIPPLYIEGLKEFLLRLEQFIQEPIDKDTLLYAIDGKFYAPTIKINNFFETSVHGLFLVGDCSGVTHSLSQAAASGLYVGKYLSHI
;
A
#
# COMPACT_ATOMS: atom_id res chain seq x y z
N MET A 1 -19.02 -4.81 10.15
CA MET A 1 -18.30 -6.02 9.70
C MET A 1 -17.79 -6.88 10.87
N TYR A 2 -17.06 -6.33 11.84
CA TYR A 2 -16.58 -7.04 13.05
C TYR A 2 -17.69 -7.77 13.86
N ARG A 3 -18.88 -7.17 14.00
CA ARG A 3 -20.01 -7.80 14.72
C ARG A 3 -20.62 -9.02 14.02
N LEU A 4 -20.54 -9.08 12.67
CA LEU A 4 -20.97 -10.24 11.91
C LEU A 4 -19.93 -11.36 11.98
N TYR A 5 -18.63 -11.03 11.94
CA TYR A 5 -17.53 -11.96 12.02
C TYR A 5 -17.57 -12.86 13.27
N HIS A 6 -17.78 -12.26 14.44
CA HIS A 6 -17.90 -13.06 15.70
C HIS A 6 -19.07 -14.05 15.72
N ARG A 7 -20.07 -13.86 14.87
CA ARG A 7 -21.26 -14.71 14.80
C ARG A 7 -21.11 -15.92 13.87
N PHE A 8 -20.11 -15.86 12.95
CA PHE A 8 -19.93 -16.85 11.88
C PHE A 8 -18.58 -17.59 11.94
N GLN A 9 -17.89 -17.58 13.08
CA GLN A 9 -16.65 -18.34 13.27
C GLN A 9 -16.92 -19.86 13.17
N THR A 10 -16.84 -20.38 11.96
CA THR A 10 -16.73 -21.82 11.74
C THR A 10 -15.73 -22.08 10.61
N GLY A 11 -14.47 -22.33 10.97
CA GLY A 11 -13.50 -22.98 10.09
C GLY A 11 -12.87 -22.11 9.00
N SER A 12 -12.67 -20.81 9.25
CA SER A 12 -11.93 -19.93 8.33
C SER A 12 -10.43 -19.96 8.60
N GLN A 13 -9.64 -20.11 7.56
CA GLN A 13 -8.22 -19.79 7.62
C GLN A 13 -8.10 -18.26 7.62
N GLU A 14 -7.90 -17.64 8.79
CA GLU A 14 -7.72 -16.18 8.88
C GLU A 14 -6.45 -15.76 8.13
N GLN A 15 -6.57 -14.72 7.33
CA GLN A 15 -5.39 -13.98 6.91
C GLN A 15 -4.91 -13.14 8.09
N THR A 16 -3.88 -13.63 8.77
CA THR A 16 -3.34 -13.01 10.00
C THR A 16 -2.22 -12.03 9.68
N ARG A 17 -2.30 -11.33 8.56
CA ARG A 17 -1.27 -10.39 8.13
C ARG A 17 -1.81 -8.99 7.93
N VAL A 18 -0.89 -8.04 7.96
CA VAL A 18 -1.06 -6.69 7.45
C VAL A 18 0.16 -6.32 6.63
N ASP A 19 -0.03 -5.58 5.56
CA ASP A 19 1.07 -5.07 4.76
C ASP A 19 1.21 -3.57 5.06
N LEU A 20 2.37 -3.15 5.57
CA LEU A 20 2.74 -1.75 5.70
C LEU A 20 3.86 -1.43 4.71
N GLY A 21 3.87 -0.19 4.22
CA GLY A 21 4.85 0.17 3.22
C GLY A 21 5.11 1.68 3.10
N ILE A 22 6.28 1.99 2.57
CA ILE A 22 6.66 3.36 2.27
C ILE A 22 6.18 3.69 0.85
N ARG A 23 5.46 4.81 0.71
CA ARG A 23 5.10 5.34 -0.61
C ARG A 23 6.29 6.09 -1.18
N VAL A 24 6.70 5.73 -2.39
CA VAL A 24 7.84 6.29 -3.11
C VAL A 24 7.33 7.18 -4.23
N GLU A 25 7.87 8.39 -4.36
CA GLU A 25 7.63 9.29 -5.48
C GLU A 25 8.95 9.68 -6.14
N MET A 26 9.11 9.34 -7.41
CA MET A 26 10.34 9.56 -8.17
C MET A 26 10.04 10.10 -9.58
N LYS A 27 11.07 10.49 -10.34
CA LYS A 27 10.88 10.90 -11.74
C LYS A 27 10.39 9.73 -12.59
N GLU A 28 9.38 9.99 -13.42
CA GLU A 28 8.74 8.96 -14.27
C GLU A 28 9.73 8.26 -15.21
N HIS A 29 10.72 8.99 -15.72
CA HIS A 29 11.68 8.43 -16.68
C HIS A 29 12.60 7.35 -16.09
N GLN A 30 12.81 7.33 -14.77
CA GLN A 30 13.71 6.36 -14.11
C GLN A 30 13.25 4.91 -14.28
N LEU A 31 11.95 4.65 -14.38
CA LEU A 31 11.43 3.31 -14.61
C LEU A 31 10.88 3.10 -16.04
N ARG A 32 11.29 3.96 -16.99
CA ARG A 32 10.81 3.89 -18.38
C ARG A 32 11.14 2.55 -19.04
N SER A 33 12.29 1.96 -18.75
CA SER A 33 12.70 0.65 -19.27
C SER A 33 11.72 -0.46 -18.89
N ILE A 34 11.11 -0.36 -17.70
CA ILE A 34 10.11 -1.31 -17.20
C ILE A 34 8.71 -0.97 -17.72
N LEU A 35 8.35 0.32 -17.73
CA LEU A 35 6.99 0.80 -17.96
C LEU A 35 6.63 1.05 -19.43
N LYS A 36 7.61 0.97 -20.35
CA LYS A 36 7.34 1.16 -21.79
C LYS A 36 6.36 0.11 -22.34
N ASP A 37 6.41 -1.12 -21.83
CA ASP A 37 5.64 -2.26 -22.31
C ASP A 37 4.53 -2.67 -21.33
N THR A 38 4.42 -2.01 -20.16
CA THR A 38 3.45 -2.32 -19.12
C THR A 38 2.82 -1.06 -18.57
N PHE A 39 1.55 -1.13 -18.16
CA PHE A 39 0.87 0.02 -17.57
C PHE A 39 1.04 0.07 -16.05
N GLU A 40 0.87 -1.06 -15.38
CA GLU A 40 1.04 -1.24 -13.95
C GLU A 40 1.90 -2.48 -13.72
N THR A 41 3.07 -2.28 -13.13
CA THR A 41 4.03 -3.35 -12.89
C THR A 41 4.14 -3.63 -11.40
N LYS A 42 4.12 -4.91 -11.03
CA LYS A 42 4.49 -5.37 -9.69
C LYS A 42 5.89 -5.95 -9.73
N LEU A 43 6.77 -5.38 -8.93
CA LEU A 43 8.11 -5.91 -8.69
C LEU A 43 8.12 -6.52 -7.30
N SER A 44 8.63 -7.75 -7.20
CA SER A 44 8.77 -8.44 -5.93
C SER A 44 10.24 -8.75 -5.67
N TYR A 45 10.69 -8.52 -4.45
CA TYR A 45 12.03 -8.83 -3.96
C TYR A 45 11.90 -9.75 -2.76
N GLU A 46 12.52 -10.92 -2.86
CA GLU A 46 12.59 -11.90 -1.79
C GLU A 46 13.94 -11.80 -1.09
N HIS A 47 13.92 -11.50 0.20
CA HIS A 47 15.03 -11.50 1.11
C HIS A 47 14.84 -12.62 2.15
N GLU A 48 15.91 -13.11 2.79
CA GLU A 48 15.81 -14.17 3.80
C GLU A 48 14.89 -13.83 4.98
N HIS A 49 14.73 -12.54 5.30
CA HIS A 49 13.94 -12.07 6.45
C HIS A 49 12.63 -11.39 6.08
N PHE A 50 12.40 -11.03 4.82
CA PHE A 50 11.18 -10.36 4.36
C PHE A 50 10.96 -10.52 2.86
N THR A 51 9.73 -10.30 2.44
CA THR A 51 9.39 -10.10 1.03
C THR A 51 8.89 -8.66 0.87
N ALA A 52 9.41 -7.94 -0.12
CA ALA A 52 8.94 -6.60 -0.45
C ALA A 52 8.31 -6.59 -1.85
N THR A 53 7.14 -5.99 -2.00
CA THR A 53 6.43 -5.95 -3.29
C THR A 53 5.88 -4.56 -3.56
N THR A 54 6.08 -4.07 -4.80
CA THR A 54 5.50 -2.79 -5.24
C THR A 54 4.01 -2.96 -5.55
N TYR A 55 3.22 -1.97 -5.14
CA TYR A 55 1.79 -1.88 -5.44
C TYR A 55 1.41 -0.50 -5.96
N CYS A 56 0.35 -0.46 -6.78
CA CYS A 56 -0.18 0.78 -7.34
C CYS A 56 0.90 1.65 -7.95
N MET A 57 1.67 1.08 -8.89
CA MET A 57 2.68 1.82 -9.64
C MET A 57 1.97 2.70 -10.65
N ASN A 58 2.01 4.01 -10.41
CA ASN A 58 1.28 5.01 -11.18
C ASN A 58 2.24 5.92 -11.94
N PRO A 59 2.57 5.61 -13.21
CA PRO A 59 3.29 6.55 -14.07
C PRO A 59 2.49 7.84 -14.24
N LYS A 60 3.14 8.99 -14.14
CA LYS A 60 2.52 10.33 -14.21
C LYS A 60 1.41 10.55 -13.18
N GLY A 61 1.36 9.69 -12.16
CA GLY A 61 0.38 9.77 -11.08
C GLY A 61 0.75 10.80 -10.02
N ARG A 62 -0.11 10.93 -9.04
CA ARG A 62 0.10 11.76 -7.85
C ARG A 62 -0.15 10.96 -6.59
N ILE A 63 0.35 11.44 -5.47
CA ILE A 63 0.05 10.88 -4.15
C ILE A 63 -1.15 11.64 -3.60
N ILE A 64 -2.07 10.92 -2.95
CA ILE A 64 -3.26 11.46 -2.30
C ILE A 64 -3.35 10.95 -0.86
N ARG A 65 -4.21 11.56 -0.02
CA ARG A 65 -4.57 11.01 1.29
C ARG A 65 -5.67 9.97 1.13
N LYS A 66 -5.45 8.81 1.72
CA LYS A 66 -6.46 7.77 1.93
C LYS A 66 -6.92 7.83 3.38
N TYR A 67 -8.24 7.82 3.58
CA TYR A 67 -8.87 7.79 4.89
C TYR A 67 -9.55 6.44 5.08
N GLU A 68 -9.17 5.72 6.11
CA GLU A 68 -9.71 4.40 6.40
C GLU A 68 -9.79 4.19 7.92
N GLU A 69 -10.99 3.99 8.45
CA GLU A 69 -11.23 3.75 9.90
C GLU A 69 -10.55 4.78 10.84
N GLY A 70 -10.55 6.05 10.45
CA GLY A 70 -9.91 7.14 11.21
C GLY A 70 -8.38 7.19 11.10
N LEU A 71 -7.79 6.43 10.19
CA LEU A 71 -6.38 6.48 9.84
C LEU A 71 -6.20 7.32 8.57
N VAL A 72 -5.05 7.99 8.47
CA VAL A 72 -4.66 8.77 7.29
C VAL A 72 -3.36 8.20 6.74
N MET A 73 -3.35 7.83 5.47
CA MET A 73 -2.25 7.16 4.81
C MET A 73 -1.97 7.78 3.44
N PRO A 74 -0.72 7.75 2.94
CA PRO A 74 -0.42 8.13 1.56
C PRO A 74 -0.88 7.01 0.61
N ASP A 75 -1.62 7.35 -0.45
CA ASP A 75 -2.01 6.43 -1.51
C ASP A 75 -1.70 7.02 -2.88
N GLY A 76 -1.74 6.22 -3.93
CA GLY A 76 -1.49 6.66 -5.29
C GLY A 76 -2.76 6.84 -6.11
N GLN A 77 -2.80 7.93 -6.87
CA GLN A 77 -3.83 8.17 -7.85
C GLN A 77 -3.26 8.14 -9.25
N ASN A 78 -3.90 7.37 -10.13
CA ASN A 78 -3.55 7.30 -11.53
C ASN A 78 -3.87 8.62 -12.24
N PHE A 79 -3.02 9.07 -13.17
CA PHE A 79 -3.23 10.31 -13.91
C PHE A 79 -4.53 10.30 -14.74
N ARG A 80 -4.97 9.14 -15.21
CA ARG A 80 -6.21 9.01 -16.01
C ARG A 80 -7.48 9.40 -15.25
N GLU A 81 -7.45 9.35 -13.93
CA GLU A 81 -8.59 9.73 -13.11
C GLU A 81 -8.83 11.25 -13.07
N LYS A 82 -7.76 12.04 -13.23
CA LYS A 82 -7.80 13.52 -13.17
C LYS A 82 -7.39 14.21 -14.47
N GLY A 83 -7.02 13.46 -15.51
CA GLY A 83 -6.74 13.97 -16.85
C GLY A 83 -5.40 14.67 -17.07
N THR A 84 -4.74 15.17 -16.03
CA THR A 84 -3.42 15.82 -16.12
C THR A 84 -2.38 15.02 -15.36
N GLY A 85 -1.40 14.49 -16.08
CA GLY A 85 -0.27 13.78 -15.47
C GLY A 85 0.71 14.72 -14.77
N THR A 86 1.55 14.14 -13.92
CA THR A 86 2.70 14.79 -13.27
C THR A 86 4.00 14.31 -13.94
N PRO A 87 5.15 14.97 -13.73
CA PRO A 87 6.44 14.44 -14.18
C PRO A 87 6.95 13.27 -13.36
N ASN A 88 6.19 12.84 -12.33
CA ASN A 88 6.59 11.83 -11.39
C ASN A 88 5.84 10.51 -11.64
N LEU A 89 6.40 9.44 -11.11
CA LEU A 89 5.69 8.19 -10.86
C LEU A 89 5.69 7.91 -9.37
N ASN A 90 4.76 7.10 -8.90
CA ASN A 90 4.73 6.68 -7.51
C ASN A 90 4.27 5.24 -7.37
N PHE A 91 4.71 4.59 -6.29
CA PHE A 91 4.29 3.25 -5.88
C PHE A 91 4.47 3.10 -4.37
N THR A 92 3.73 2.17 -3.73
CA THR A 92 4.03 1.74 -2.37
C THR A 92 4.86 0.46 -2.41
N LEU A 93 5.96 0.42 -1.66
CA LEU A 93 6.70 -0.80 -1.38
C LEU A 93 6.17 -1.41 -0.09
N PHE A 94 5.34 -2.43 -0.19
CA PHE A 94 4.77 -3.14 0.95
C PHE A 94 5.65 -4.29 1.42
N ILE A 95 5.75 -4.43 2.74
CA ILE A 95 6.37 -5.56 3.44
C ILE A 95 5.32 -6.17 4.37
N PRO A 96 4.90 -7.43 4.14
CA PRO A 96 3.91 -8.09 4.96
C PRO A 96 4.47 -8.46 6.34
N ARG A 97 3.61 -8.36 7.37
CA ARG A 97 3.87 -8.85 8.71
C ARG A 97 2.74 -9.81 9.12
N TYR A 98 3.13 -10.98 9.62
CA TYR A 98 2.22 -12.03 10.03
C TYR A 98 2.10 -12.07 11.55
N PHE A 99 0.92 -12.36 12.04
CA PHE A 99 0.56 -12.37 13.48
C PHE A 99 -0.26 -13.63 13.79
N SER A 100 -0.46 -13.90 15.06
CA SER A 100 -1.30 -15.04 15.48
C SER A 100 -2.79 -14.80 15.19
N THR A 101 -3.22 -13.54 15.17
CA THR A 101 -4.59 -13.15 14.89
C THR A 101 -4.66 -11.90 13.99
N LEU A 102 -5.75 -11.77 13.21
CA LEU A 102 -6.03 -10.56 12.44
C LEU A 102 -6.16 -9.31 13.32
N LYS A 103 -6.69 -9.49 14.55
CA LYS A 103 -6.79 -8.39 15.51
C LYS A 103 -5.42 -7.85 15.91
N GLU A 104 -4.44 -8.71 16.17
CA GLU A 104 -3.06 -8.29 16.47
C GLU A 104 -2.42 -7.59 15.27
N ALA A 105 -2.60 -8.11 14.06
CA ALA A 105 -2.14 -7.47 12.83
C ALA A 105 -2.69 -6.05 12.68
N ASN A 106 -4.00 -5.88 12.87
CA ASN A 106 -4.67 -4.58 12.75
C ASN A 106 -4.25 -3.61 13.86
N ILE A 107 -4.07 -4.09 15.11
CA ILE A 107 -3.56 -3.26 16.23
C ILE A 107 -2.14 -2.76 15.91
N TYR A 108 -1.26 -3.65 15.46
CA TYR A 108 0.11 -3.31 15.10
C TYR A 108 0.14 -2.18 14.05
N ALA A 109 -0.55 -2.37 12.92
CA ALA A 109 -0.55 -1.39 11.85
C ALA A 109 -1.21 -0.06 12.27
N SER A 110 -2.37 -0.14 12.92
CA SER A 110 -3.10 1.05 13.37
C SER A 110 -2.31 1.85 14.40
N SER A 111 -1.53 1.21 15.27
CA SER A 111 -0.70 1.93 16.26
C SER A 111 0.40 2.75 15.57
N ILE A 112 1.08 2.18 14.58
CA ILE A 112 2.13 2.87 13.81
C ILE A 112 1.53 4.07 13.06
N ILE A 113 0.44 3.85 12.33
CA ILE A 113 -0.20 4.89 11.53
C ILE A 113 -0.73 6.03 12.44
N LYS A 114 -1.36 5.70 13.58
CA LYS A 114 -1.85 6.70 14.55
C LYS A 114 -0.71 7.53 15.16
N ASN A 115 0.42 6.90 15.45
CA ASN A 115 1.60 7.61 15.96
C ASN A 115 2.11 8.62 14.93
N ILE A 116 2.12 8.26 13.64
CA ILE A 116 2.47 9.20 12.56
C ILE A 116 1.43 10.30 12.43
N ASN A 117 0.14 9.95 12.44
CA ASN A 117 -0.95 10.92 12.26
C ASN A 117 -1.04 11.94 13.42
N GLN A 118 -0.69 11.57 14.66
CA GLN A 118 -0.71 12.46 15.84
C GLN A 118 -2.07 13.15 16.06
N GLY A 119 -3.17 12.42 15.81
CA GLY A 119 -4.53 12.96 15.94
C GLY A 119 -4.93 13.98 14.87
N ARG A 120 -4.17 14.11 13.78
CA ARG A 120 -4.42 15.00 12.63
C ARG A 120 -4.09 14.29 11.32
N ASP A 121 -4.33 14.94 10.19
CA ASP A 121 -4.07 14.39 8.84
C ASP A 121 -2.58 14.41 8.45
N ARG A 122 -1.70 14.10 9.41
CA ARG A 122 -0.24 14.14 9.23
C ARG A 122 0.23 12.94 8.41
N ILE A 123 1.05 13.24 7.39
CA ILE A 123 1.88 12.30 6.63
C ILE A 123 3.30 12.86 6.67
N VAL A 124 4.28 12.00 6.94
CA VAL A 124 5.69 12.40 6.98
C VAL A 124 6.35 12.15 5.63
N ILE A 125 7.12 13.12 5.17
CA ILE A 125 7.87 13.09 3.92
C ILE A 125 9.35 13.20 4.22
N GLN A 126 10.15 12.32 3.62
CA GLN A 126 11.62 12.39 3.69
C GLN A 126 12.22 12.22 2.30
N ARG A 127 13.30 12.96 2.01
CA ARG A 127 14.11 12.74 0.81
C ARG A 127 14.95 11.48 0.97
N LEU A 128 15.13 10.75 -0.12
CA LEU A 128 15.99 9.56 -0.13
C LEU A 128 17.44 9.89 0.29
N GLU A 129 17.99 11.01 -0.18
CA GLU A 129 19.33 11.46 0.25
C GLU A 129 19.44 11.63 1.76
N ASP A 130 18.43 12.25 2.37
CA ASP A 130 18.42 12.51 3.80
C ASP A 130 18.24 11.21 4.60
N LEU A 131 17.38 10.30 4.14
CA LEU A 131 17.23 8.96 4.74
C LEU A 131 18.54 8.16 4.69
N LEU A 132 19.25 8.18 3.55
CA LEU A 132 20.53 7.47 3.40
C LEU A 132 21.64 8.08 4.28
N ASN A 133 21.57 9.37 4.59
CA ASN A 133 22.49 10.09 5.47
C ASN A 133 22.01 10.13 6.94
N GLU A 134 20.95 9.39 7.27
CA GLU A 134 20.38 9.28 8.63
C GLU A 134 20.07 10.64 9.27
N LYS A 135 19.49 11.55 8.49
CA LYS A 135 19.11 12.88 8.95
C LYS A 135 17.68 13.24 8.52
N PRO A 136 16.98 14.09 9.28
CA PRO A 136 15.65 14.54 8.89
C PRO A 136 15.70 15.42 7.65
N THR A 137 14.66 15.32 6.81
CA THR A 137 14.41 16.31 5.76
C THR A 137 13.85 17.58 6.37
N THR A 138 14.33 18.71 5.89
CA THR A 138 13.89 20.05 6.33
C THR A 138 13.27 20.82 5.17
N GLU A 139 12.48 21.85 5.49
CA GLU A 139 11.94 22.76 4.46
C GLU A 139 13.03 23.38 3.59
N ASP A 140 14.17 23.73 4.20
CA ASP A 140 15.30 24.32 3.47
C ASP A 140 15.93 23.31 2.50
N GLY A 141 16.10 22.05 2.93
CA GLY A 141 16.55 20.95 2.06
C GLY A 141 15.62 20.71 0.88
N MET A 142 14.31 20.87 1.06
CA MET A 142 13.32 20.70 0.00
C MET A 142 13.30 21.83 -1.03
N LYS A 143 13.79 23.04 -0.72
CA LYS A 143 13.84 24.14 -1.69
C LYS A 143 14.67 23.83 -2.95
N HIS A 144 15.66 22.96 -2.80
CA HIS A 144 16.56 22.56 -3.89
C HIS A 144 16.22 21.19 -4.47
N ASN A 145 15.20 20.51 -3.95
CA ASN A 145 14.79 19.20 -4.42
C ASN A 145 14.15 19.30 -5.82
N ARG A 146 14.64 18.50 -6.77
CA ARG A 146 14.14 18.49 -8.17
C ARG A 146 12.80 17.76 -8.32
N ILE A 147 12.43 16.93 -7.34
CA ILE A 147 11.15 16.26 -7.28
C ILE A 147 10.26 17.03 -6.31
N HIS A 148 9.22 17.66 -6.86
CA HIS A 148 8.26 18.37 -6.05
C HIS A 148 7.17 17.41 -5.57
N PRO A 149 6.85 17.41 -4.27
CA PRO A 149 5.83 16.52 -3.70
C PRO A 149 4.45 16.81 -4.31
N THR A 150 3.77 15.76 -4.75
CA THR A 150 2.39 15.88 -5.24
C THR A 150 1.35 15.84 -4.13
N LEU A 151 1.77 15.45 -2.91
CA LEU A 151 0.99 15.55 -1.69
C LEU A 151 1.74 16.40 -0.66
N GLN A 152 1.03 17.36 -0.05
CA GLN A 152 1.57 18.14 1.07
C GLN A 152 1.61 17.28 2.35
N GLY A 153 2.72 17.35 3.08
CA GLY A 153 2.95 16.66 4.35
C GLY A 153 4.02 17.33 5.18
N ASP A 154 4.29 16.80 6.36
CA ASP A 154 5.34 17.31 7.27
C ASP A 154 6.69 16.68 6.86
N TYR A 155 7.72 17.49 6.72
CA TYR A 155 9.07 16.96 6.52
C TYR A 155 9.61 16.40 7.84
N GLY A 156 10.30 15.27 7.79
CA GLY A 156 10.75 14.58 9.00
C GLY A 156 11.80 13.50 8.75
N ASP A 157 11.93 12.62 9.74
CA ASP A 157 12.86 11.49 9.73
C ASP A 157 12.11 10.17 9.91
N LEU A 158 12.09 9.34 8.86
CA LEU A 158 11.43 8.05 8.89
C LEU A 158 12.06 7.05 9.87
N HIS A 159 13.36 7.19 10.21
CA HIS A 159 13.99 6.35 11.22
C HIS A 159 13.36 6.49 12.61
N VAL A 160 12.76 7.64 12.89
CA VAL A 160 12.05 7.91 14.17
C VAL A 160 10.57 7.52 14.09
N GLU A 161 9.97 7.60 12.89
CA GLU A 161 8.53 7.50 12.71
C GLU A 161 8.04 6.05 12.48
N ILE A 162 8.86 5.18 11.88
CA ILE A 162 8.46 3.83 11.49
C ILE A 162 9.47 2.77 11.93
N PRO A 163 9.05 1.50 12.10
CA PRO A 163 9.97 0.42 12.46
C PRO A 163 11.08 0.21 11.43
N PRO A 164 12.32 -0.13 11.87
CA PRO A 164 13.49 -0.28 11.00
C PRO A 164 13.29 -1.23 9.82
N LEU A 165 12.51 -2.29 9.98
CA LEU A 165 12.22 -3.26 8.93
C LEU A 165 11.80 -2.62 7.60
N TYR A 166 10.97 -1.58 7.65
CA TYR A 166 10.44 -0.94 6.43
C TYR A 166 11.50 -0.07 5.76
N ILE A 167 12.40 0.52 6.53
CA ILE A 167 13.53 1.30 6.02
C ILE A 167 14.58 0.39 5.41
N GLU A 168 14.95 -0.67 6.12
CA GLU A 168 15.91 -1.67 5.63
C GLU A 168 15.40 -2.32 4.34
N GLY A 169 14.12 -2.74 4.34
CA GLY A 169 13.50 -3.31 3.16
C GLY A 169 13.43 -2.36 1.98
N LEU A 170 13.20 -1.06 2.22
CA LEU A 170 13.25 -0.05 1.17
C LEU A 170 14.67 0.13 0.62
N LYS A 171 15.67 0.29 1.49
CA LYS A 171 17.08 0.46 1.08
C LYS A 171 17.55 -0.74 0.23
N GLU A 172 17.28 -1.97 0.67
CA GLU A 172 17.61 -3.18 -0.06
C GLU A 172 16.88 -3.28 -1.41
N PHE A 173 15.58 -3.00 -1.41
CA PHE A 173 14.81 -3.01 -2.65
C PHE A 173 15.32 -1.97 -3.65
N LEU A 174 15.58 -0.74 -3.24
CA LEU A 174 16.09 0.32 -4.13
C LEU A 174 17.47 -0.05 -4.70
N LEU A 175 18.35 -0.62 -3.88
CA LEU A 175 19.67 -1.11 -4.35
C LEU A 175 19.50 -2.18 -5.44
N ARG A 176 18.58 -3.13 -5.28
CA ARG A 176 18.29 -4.14 -6.31
C ARG A 176 17.63 -3.53 -7.55
N LEU A 177 16.77 -2.56 -7.36
CA LEU A 177 16.14 -1.83 -8.45
C LEU A 177 17.17 -1.08 -9.30
N GLU A 178 18.13 -0.38 -8.68
CA GLU A 178 19.27 0.25 -9.37
C GLU A 178 20.05 -0.74 -10.23
N GLN A 179 20.39 -1.92 -9.67
CA GLN A 179 21.07 -2.97 -10.39
C GLN A 179 20.26 -3.49 -11.58
N PHE A 180 18.95 -3.60 -11.42
CA PHE A 180 18.04 -4.09 -12.45
C PHE A 180 17.85 -3.10 -13.60
N ILE A 181 17.68 -1.82 -13.30
CA ILE A 181 17.50 -0.76 -14.31
C ILE A 181 18.85 -0.23 -14.85
N GLN A 182 19.96 -0.58 -14.22
CA GLN A 182 21.34 -0.13 -14.54
C GLN A 182 21.51 1.40 -14.44
N GLU A 183 20.73 2.03 -13.58
CA GLU A 183 20.76 3.47 -13.30
C GLU A 183 20.61 3.71 -11.78
N PRO A 184 21.32 4.69 -11.19
CA PRO A 184 21.12 5.04 -9.79
C PRO A 184 19.74 5.67 -9.59
N ILE A 185 19.08 5.35 -8.48
CA ILE A 185 17.85 6.03 -8.08
C ILE A 185 18.19 7.48 -7.67
N ASP A 186 17.42 8.42 -8.21
CA ASP A 186 17.61 9.84 -7.93
C ASP A 186 17.46 10.11 -6.42
N LYS A 187 18.48 10.70 -5.82
CA LYS A 187 18.52 11.01 -4.39
C LYS A 187 17.46 12.03 -3.97
N ASP A 188 16.90 12.77 -4.93
CA ASP A 188 15.77 13.66 -4.72
C ASP A 188 14.42 12.94 -4.63
N THR A 189 14.40 11.59 -4.78
CA THR A 189 13.23 10.73 -4.58
C THR A 189 12.61 11.00 -3.22
N LEU A 190 11.29 11.10 -3.17
CA LEU A 190 10.52 11.38 -1.96
C LEU A 190 9.88 10.10 -1.40
N LEU A 191 9.90 9.99 -0.10
CA LEU A 191 9.43 8.85 0.68
C LEU A 191 8.35 9.33 1.64
N TYR A 192 7.18 8.68 1.62
CA TYR A 192 6.04 9.06 2.44
C TYR A 192 5.70 7.92 3.41
N ALA A 193 5.62 8.20 4.67
CA ALA A 193 5.21 7.24 5.69
C ALA A 193 3.76 7.48 6.13
N ILE A 194 3.04 6.41 6.30
CA ILE A 194 3.18 5.02 5.91
C ILE A 194 1.85 4.57 5.32
N ASP A 195 1.89 3.86 4.20
CA ASP A 195 0.70 3.24 3.62
C ASP A 195 0.43 1.89 4.29
N GLY A 196 -0.84 1.51 4.37
CA GLY A 196 -1.27 0.25 4.97
C GLY A 196 -2.32 -0.46 4.12
N LYS A 197 -2.17 -1.78 4.03
CA LYS A 197 -3.18 -2.65 3.45
C LYS A 197 -3.67 -3.61 4.52
N PHE A 198 -4.92 -3.41 4.91
CA PHE A 198 -5.64 -4.25 5.86
C PHE A 198 -6.39 -5.35 5.12
N TYR A 199 -6.54 -6.49 5.75
CA TYR A 199 -7.24 -7.63 5.18
C TYR A 199 -8.54 -7.89 5.92
N ALA A 200 -9.57 -8.26 5.17
CA ALA A 200 -10.81 -8.74 5.74
C ALA A 200 -10.63 -10.20 6.23
N PRO A 201 -11.35 -10.60 7.26
CA PRO A 201 -11.38 -12.01 7.66
C PRO A 201 -11.95 -12.87 6.55
N THR A 202 -11.34 -14.03 6.29
CA THR A 202 -11.87 -14.99 5.33
C THR A 202 -13.10 -15.67 5.93
N ILE A 203 -14.26 -15.51 5.30
CA ILE A 203 -15.51 -16.13 5.72
C ILE A 203 -15.78 -17.34 4.83
N LYS A 204 -16.14 -18.48 5.46
CA LYS A 204 -16.47 -19.68 4.70
C LYS A 204 -17.72 -19.45 3.86
N ILE A 205 -17.57 -19.60 2.55
CA ILE A 205 -18.63 -19.50 1.55
C ILE A 205 -18.60 -20.73 0.65
N ASN A 206 -19.72 -21.05 0.03
CA ASN A 206 -19.81 -22.07 -1.01
C ASN A 206 -19.39 -21.52 -2.38
N ASN A 207 -19.46 -22.35 -3.42
CA ASN A 207 -19.10 -21.97 -4.79
C ASN A 207 -19.96 -20.84 -5.38
N PHE A 208 -21.08 -20.50 -4.76
CA PHE A 208 -21.98 -19.41 -5.15
C PHE A 208 -21.86 -18.19 -4.25
N PHE A 209 -20.80 -18.12 -3.42
CA PHE A 209 -20.56 -17.04 -2.46
C PHE A 209 -21.60 -16.94 -1.33
N GLU A 210 -22.43 -17.98 -1.13
CA GLU A 210 -23.36 -18.05 -0.02
C GLU A 210 -22.65 -18.55 1.24
N THR A 211 -22.94 -17.91 2.38
CA THR A 211 -22.41 -18.28 3.69
C THR A 211 -23.13 -19.50 4.26
N SER A 212 -22.77 -19.93 5.47
CA SER A 212 -23.54 -20.94 6.22
C SER A 212 -24.96 -20.47 6.61
N VAL A 213 -25.26 -19.19 6.44
CA VAL A 213 -26.61 -18.62 6.63
C VAL A 213 -27.29 -18.57 5.26
N HIS A 214 -28.36 -19.34 5.12
CA HIS A 214 -29.13 -19.38 3.88
C HIS A 214 -29.62 -17.99 3.44
N GLY A 215 -29.42 -17.67 2.18
CA GLY A 215 -29.78 -16.38 1.57
C GLY A 215 -28.79 -15.25 1.84
N LEU A 216 -27.70 -15.49 2.61
CA LEU A 216 -26.65 -14.48 2.87
C LEU A 216 -25.44 -14.74 1.98
N PHE A 217 -25.21 -13.85 1.03
CA PHE A 217 -24.10 -13.89 0.09
C PHE A 217 -23.05 -12.83 0.44
N LEU A 218 -21.75 -13.18 0.31
CA LEU A 218 -20.65 -12.25 0.51
C LEU A 218 -19.80 -12.18 -0.77
N VAL A 219 -19.76 -11.00 -1.37
CA VAL A 219 -19.02 -10.73 -2.61
C VAL A 219 -17.97 -9.62 -2.39
N GLY A 220 -16.98 -9.56 -3.26
CA GLY A 220 -15.90 -8.58 -3.13
C GLY A 220 -14.98 -8.86 -1.94
N ASP A 221 -14.18 -7.88 -1.57
CA ASP A 221 -13.11 -8.03 -0.57
C ASP A 221 -13.63 -8.36 0.82
N CYS A 222 -14.89 -8.05 1.13
CA CYS A 222 -15.52 -8.44 2.40
C CYS A 222 -15.70 -9.95 2.55
N SER A 223 -15.62 -10.72 1.48
CA SER A 223 -15.61 -12.19 1.52
C SER A 223 -14.28 -12.77 2.01
N GLY A 224 -13.19 -11.98 1.95
CA GLY A 224 -11.83 -12.40 2.24
C GLY A 224 -11.19 -13.28 1.17
N VAL A 225 -11.86 -13.53 0.04
CA VAL A 225 -11.36 -14.36 -1.07
C VAL A 225 -11.01 -13.57 -2.33
N THR A 226 -11.43 -12.32 -2.44
CA THR A 226 -11.04 -11.40 -3.53
C THR A 226 -10.15 -10.28 -3.00
N HIS A 227 -9.18 -9.85 -3.81
CA HIS A 227 -8.17 -8.87 -3.40
C HIS A 227 -7.85 -7.83 -4.49
N SER A 228 -8.79 -7.63 -5.43
CA SER A 228 -8.66 -6.61 -6.48
C SER A 228 -10.01 -6.16 -6.98
N LEU A 229 -10.07 -4.95 -7.56
CA LEU A 229 -11.29 -4.37 -8.13
C LEU A 229 -11.93 -5.31 -9.17
N SER A 230 -11.13 -5.92 -10.04
CA SER A 230 -11.60 -6.84 -11.07
C SER A 230 -12.20 -8.12 -10.48
N GLN A 231 -11.55 -8.70 -9.47
CA GLN A 231 -12.06 -9.89 -8.77
C GLN A 231 -13.33 -9.57 -8.00
N ALA A 232 -13.36 -8.43 -7.30
CA ALA A 232 -14.54 -7.98 -6.56
C ALA A 232 -15.73 -7.78 -7.51
N ALA A 233 -15.55 -7.10 -8.64
CA ALA A 233 -16.58 -6.92 -9.66
C ALA A 233 -17.05 -8.25 -10.26
N ALA A 234 -16.11 -9.15 -10.59
CA ALA A 234 -16.43 -10.48 -11.13
C ALA A 234 -17.25 -11.31 -10.15
N SER A 235 -16.95 -11.27 -8.84
CA SER A 235 -17.72 -11.98 -7.82
C SER A 235 -19.15 -11.47 -7.73
N GLY A 236 -19.36 -10.16 -7.83
CA GLY A 236 -20.68 -9.55 -7.85
C GLY A 236 -21.50 -9.95 -9.08
N LEU A 237 -20.88 -9.90 -10.27
CA LEU A 237 -21.52 -10.34 -11.51
C LEU A 237 -21.89 -11.82 -11.47
N TYR A 238 -21.00 -12.66 -10.95
CA TYR A 238 -21.23 -14.09 -10.83
C TYR A 238 -22.44 -14.40 -9.93
N VAL A 239 -22.50 -13.79 -8.74
CA VAL A 239 -23.64 -13.98 -7.82
C VAL A 239 -24.93 -13.39 -8.41
N GLY A 240 -24.88 -12.22 -9.02
CA GLY A 240 -26.04 -11.61 -9.69
C GLY A 240 -26.61 -12.53 -10.78
N LYS A 241 -25.75 -13.14 -11.59
CA LYS A 241 -26.17 -14.12 -12.60
C LYS A 241 -26.75 -15.38 -11.96
N TYR A 242 -26.15 -15.90 -10.90
CA TYR A 242 -26.69 -17.06 -10.17
C TYR A 242 -28.10 -16.79 -9.64
N LEU A 243 -28.29 -15.65 -8.95
CA LEU A 243 -29.59 -15.28 -8.37
C LEU A 243 -30.67 -14.98 -9.41
N SER A 244 -30.32 -14.61 -10.64
CA SER A 244 -31.31 -14.41 -11.72
C SER A 244 -31.86 -15.69 -12.31
N HIS A 245 -31.32 -16.86 -11.95
CA HIS A 245 -31.76 -18.19 -12.40
C HIS A 245 -32.46 -19.00 -11.30
N ILE A 246 -32.63 -18.43 -10.13
CA ILE A 246 -33.43 -18.98 -9.02
C ILE A 246 -34.80 -18.28 -8.97
#